data_4e5f1ed3f4fd8d258fe9f5dbe98fa989
#
_entry.id   4e5f1ed3f4fd8d258fe9f5dbe98fa989
#
_cell.length_a   1.000
_cell.length_b   1.000
_cell.length_c   1.000
_cell.angle_alpha   90.00
_cell.angle_beta   90.00
_cell.angle_gamma   90.00
#
_symmetry.space_group_name_H-M   'P 1'
#
loop_
_entity.id
_entity.type
_entity.pdbx_description
1 polymer ?
#
loop_
_entity_poly.entity_id
_entity_poly.type
_entity_poly.pdbx_seq_one_letter_code
_entity_poly.pdbx_strand_id
1 'polypeptide(L)'
;MTRNRRRESRLILVLGGAASGKSQAALDLARGQAPPQAVPVPVRRGQTPRADAGKGVSPRFAFVATGQALDREMKARIERHRATRSPEWETAEVPTDIADWLTENSHIYQTIVLDCLTLWLSNLKGKSLGDLAIYDATTDLLQAIRATKARVVIVSNELGLGLVPATKPVRAFRDVAGRVNQQVAAEADEVYLIISGLRLRLK
;
A
#
# COMPACT_ATOMS: atom_id res chain seq x y z
N MET A 1 34.12 15.77 4.97
CA MET A 1 33.17 14.74 5.48
C MET A 1 31.80 15.02 4.86
N THR A 2 31.49 14.43 3.72
CA THR A 2 30.23 14.56 3.01
C THR A 2 29.18 13.72 3.73
N ARG A 3 28.18 14.38 4.36
CA ARG A 3 26.98 13.73 4.87
C ARG A 3 26.30 12.99 3.72
N ASN A 4 26.38 11.68 3.71
CA ASN A 4 25.64 10.79 2.83
C ASN A 4 24.14 11.00 3.15
N ARG A 5 23.47 11.90 2.42
CA ARG A 5 22.00 12.00 2.45
C ARG A 5 21.52 10.66 1.92
N ARG A 6 21.08 9.75 2.80
CA ARG A 6 20.31 8.58 2.38
C ARG A 6 19.21 9.09 1.45
N ARG A 7 19.24 8.62 0.21
CA ARG A 7 18.18 8.91 -0.75
C ARG A 7 16.88 8.43 -0.11
N GLU A 8 15.93 9.33 0.14
CA GLU A 8 14.65 8.92 0.73
C GLU A 8 14.00 7.88 -0.18
N SER A 9 13.57 6.76 0.41
CA SER A 9 12.92 5.67 -0.31
C SER A 9 11.62 6.17 -0.93
N ARG A 10 11.51 6.08 -2.25
CA ARG A 10 10.35 6.56 -3.00
C ARG A 10 9.27 5.50 -3.12
N LEU A 11 9.62 4.24 -3.31
CA LEU A 11 8.68 3.14 -3.42
C LEU A 11 8.92 2.12 -2.29
N ILE A 12 7.89 1.90 -1.50
CA ILE A 12 7.87 0.92 -0.41
C ILE A 12 6.77 -0.10 -0.68
N LEU A 13 7.10 -1.38 -0.61
CA LEU A 13 6.13 -2.47 -0.68
C LEU A 13 5.90 -3.07 0.70
N VAL A 14 4.64 -3.18 1.11
CA VAL A 14 4.20 -3.78 2.38
C VAL A 14 3.38 -5.03 2.08
N LEU A 15 3.96 -6.18 2.37
CA LEU A 15 3.35 -7.50 2.19
C LEU A 15 2.80 -8.04 3.52
N GLY A 16 1.86 -8.97 3.44
CA GLY A 16 1.38 -9.70 4.61
C GLY A 16 0.05 -10.40 4.37
N GLY A 17 -0.32 -11.30 5.27
CA GLY A 17 -1.58 -12.04 5.23
C GLY A 17 -2.80 -11.16 5.58
N ALA A 18 -4.00 -11.75 5.49
CA ALA A 18 -5.22 -11.11 5.98
C ALA A 18 -5.08 -10.74 7.47
N ALA A 19 -5.58 -9.58 7.85
CA ALA A 19 -5.56 -9.09 9.25
C ALA A 19 -4.15 -9.02 9.90
N SER A 20 -3.06 -9.01 9.12
CA SER A 20 -1.69 -8.97 9.65
C SER A 20 -1.27 -7.59 10.22
N GLY A 21 -2.07 -6.53 10.01
CA GLY A 21 -1.72 -5.16 10.40
C GLY A 21 -1.00 -4.35 9.31
N LYS A 22 -0.90 -4.86 8.06
CA LYS A 22 -0.16 -4.21 6.97
C LYS A 22 -0.68 -2.82 6.59
N SER A 23 -2.00 -2.57 6.60
CA SER A 23 -2.54 -1.24 6.29
C SER A 23 -2.08 -0.20 7.32
N GLN A 24 -2.10 -0.54 8.62
CA GLN A 24 -1.56 0.34 9.66
C GLN A 24 -0.06 0.55 9.49
N ALA A 25 0.69 -0.53 9.24
CA ALA A 25 2.13 -0.45 8.99
C ALA A 25 2.46 0.45 7.79
N ALA A 26 1.65 0.42 6.73
CA ALA A 26 1.81 1.28 5.56
C ALA A 26 1.59 2.76 5.90
N LEU A 27 0.55 3.08 6.69
CA LEU A 27 0.29 4.45 7.15
C LEU A 27 1.43 5.00 8.02
N ASP A 28 2.00 4.18 8.91
CA ASP A 28 3.12 4.59 9.76
C ASP A 28 4.40 4.81 8.92
N LEU A 29 4.70 3.90 7.97
CA LEU A 29 5.82 4.06 7.04
C LEU A 29 5.67 5.31 6.17
N ALA A 30 4.45 5.59 5.73
CA ALA A 30 4.14 6.77 4.93
C ALA A 30 4.42 8.09 5.69
N ARG A 31 4.20 8.10 7.02
CA ARG A 31 4.55 9.24 7.89
C ARG A 31 6.03 9.34 8.23
N GLY A 32 6.87 8.42 7.76
CA GLY A 32 8.28 8.36 8.11
C GLY A 32 8.52 7.89 9.56
N GLN A 33 7.53 7.28 10.19
CA GLN A 33 7.67 6.75 11.54
C GLN A 33 8.51 5.46 11.51
N ALA A 34 9.61 5.46 12.26
CA ALA A 34 10.40 4.26 12.48
C ALA A 34 9.51 3.15 13.09
N PRO A 35 9.77 1.87 12.75
CA PRO A 35 9.03 0.77 13.37
C PRO A 35 9.19 0.87 14.89
N PRO A 36 8.13 0.63 15.69
CA PRO A 36 8.32 0.38 17.11
C PRO A 36 9.29 -0.79 17.22
N GLN A 37 10.42 -0.57 17.91
CA GLN A 37 11.33 -1.65 18.27
C GLN A 37 10.49 -2.70 19.01
N ALA A 38 10.76 -3.98 18.73
CA ALA A 38 10.00 -5.10 19.27
C ALA A 38 10.14 -5.20 20.81
N VAL A 39 9.37 -4.37 21.51
CA VAL A 39 9.10 -4.50 22.94
C VAL A 39 7.61 -4.18 23.11
N PRO A 40 6.81 -5.04 23.72
CA PRO A 40 5.42 -4.71 24.01
C PRO A 40 5.39 -3.62 25.09
N VAL A 41 5.16 -2.39 24.68
CA VAL A 41 4.86 -1.30 25.61
C VAL A 41 3.36 -1.17 25.73
N PRO A 42 2.79 -1.17 26.94
CA PRO A 42 1.35 -0.99 27.12
C PRO A 42 0.93 0.36 26.53
N VAL A 43 -0.08 0.34 25.68
CA VAL A 43 -0.65 1.54 25.04
C VAL A 43 -1.19 2.46 26.12
N ARG A 44 -0.45 3.48 26.52
CA ARG A 44 -1.01 4.63 27.24
C ARG A 44 -1.77 5.47 26.23
N ARG A 45 -3.08 5.45 26.31
CA ARG A 45 -3.95 6.44 25.63
C ARG A 45 -3.55 7.84 26.11
N GLY A 46 -3.20 8.70 25.15
CA GLY A 46 -3.14 10.14 25.37
C GLY A 46 -1.76 10.78 25.30
N GLN A 47 -1.10 10.73 24.16
CA GLN A 47 -0.14 11.75 23.76
C GLN A 47 -0.19 11.87 22.24
N THR A 48 -0.89 12.87 21.74
CA THR A 48 -0.74 13.36 20.37
C THR A 48 0.67 13.97 20.25
N PRO A 49 1.48 13.60 19.24
CA PRO A 49 2.70 14.35 18.97
C PRO A 49 2.32 15.78 18.61
N ARG A 50 2.87 16.74 19.31
CA ARG A 50 2.80 18.16 18.91
C ARG A 50 3.48 18.30 17.55
N ALA A 51 2.74 18.67 16.54
CA ALA A 51 3.29 19.15 15.29
C ALA A 51 4.02 20.47 15.60
N ASP A 52 5.35 20.47 15.39
CA ASP A 52 6.10 21.72 15.31
C ASP A 52 5.63 22.43 14.04
N ALA A 53 4.81 23.48 14.25
CA ALA A 53 4.29 24.33 13.20
C ALA A 53 5.38 25.31 12.73
N GLY A 54 6.34 24.80 11.97
CA GLY A 54 7.10 25.63 11.04
C GLY A 54 6.14 26.07 9.91
N LYS A 55 6.15 27.36 9.55
CA LYS A 55 5.36 27.93 8.45
C LYS A 55 5.74 27.30 7.11
N GLY A 56 5.22 26.10 6.82
CA GLY A 56 5.32 25.36 5.59
C GLY A 56 3.96 24.77 5.27
N VAL A 57 3.63 24.65 4.00
CA VAL A 57 2.43 23.96 3.52
C VAL A 57 2.37 22.59 4.21
N SER A 58 1.26 22.31 4.93
CA SER A 58 1.07 21.00 5.59
C SER A 58 1.24 19.87 4.58
N PRO A 59 1.95 18.79 4.93
CA PRO A 59 2.13 17.67 4.03
C PRO A 59 0.77 17.12 3.59
N ARG A 60 0.57 16.96 2.29
CA ARG A 60 -0.65 16.36 1.74
C ARG A 60 -0.44 14.87 1.57
N PHE A 61 -1.31 14.07 2.17
CA PHE A 61 -1.30 12.62 2.09
C PHE A 61 -2.50 12.11 1.30
N ALA A 62 -2.29 11.20 0.36
CA ALA A 62 -3.35 10.50 -0.34
C ALA A 62 -3.43 9.02 0.08
N PHE A 63 -4.65 8.55 0.26
CA PHE A 63 -4.96 7.14 0.41
C PHE A 63 -5.78 6.67 -0.79
N VAL A 64 -5.13 5.93 -1.69
CA VAL A 64 -5.76 5.36 -2.88
C VAL A 64 -6.33 3.99 -2.52
N ALA A 65 -7.65 3.93 -2.40
CA ALA A 65 -8.39 2.73 -2.08
C ALA A 65 -8.81 2.01 -3.37
N THR A 66 -8.48 0.73 -3.48
CA THR A 66 -8.86 -0.11 -4.62
C THR A 66 -10.07 -1.00 -4.33
N GLY A 67 -10.49 -1.07 -3.08
CA GLY A 67 -11.64 -1.88 -2.66
C GLY A 67 -12.95 -1.34 -3.19
N GLN A 68 -13.81 -2.24 -3.70
CA GLN A 68 -15.18 -1.95 -4.10
C GLN A 68 -16.17 -2.56 -3.10
N ALA A 69 -17.20 -1.81 -2.74
CA ALA A 69 -18.25 -2.24 -1.82
C ALA A 69 -19.29 -3.15 -2.53
N LEU A 70 -18.84 -4.32 -3.00
CA LEU A 70 -19.67 -5.24 -3.79
C LEU A 70 -20.71 -5.99 -2.92
N ASP A 71 -20.47 -6.11 -1.62
CA ASP A 71 -21.38 -6.72 -0.67
C ASP A 71 -21.41 -5.96 0.66
N ARG A 72 -22.32 -6.37 1.57
CA ARG A 72 -22.51 -5.70 2.88
C ARG A 72 -21.28 -5.84 3.79
N GLU A 73 -20.59 -6.97 3.73
CA GLU A 73 -19.39 -7.21 4.55
C GLU A 73 -18.26 -6.28 4.10
N MET A 74 -18.00 -6.23 2.80
CA MET A 74 -16.96 -5.36 2.23
C MET A 74 -17.27 -3.89 2.48
N LYS A 75 -18.55 -3.47 2.34
CA LYS A 75 -18.97 -2.11 2.67
C LYS A 75 -18.64 -1.76 4.13
N ALA A 76 -19.04 -2.60 5.07
CA ALA A 76 -18.76 -2.39 6.50
C ALA A 76 -17.25 -2.38 6.81
N ARG A 77 -16.46 -3.17 6.06
CA ARG A 77 -15.00 -3.19 6.19
C ARG A 77 -14.37 -1.90 5.69
N ILE A 78 -14.79 -1.40 4.52
CA ILE A 78 -14.34 -0.12 3.96
C ILE A 78 -14.67 1.04 4.91
N GLU A 79 -15.90 1.09 5.43
CA GLU A 79 -16.36 2.12 6.36
C GLU A 79 -15.51 2.12 7.66
N ARG A 80 -15.25 0.95 8.24
CA ARG A 80 -14.36 0.82 9.42
C ARG A 80 -12.95 1.32 9.13
N HIS A 81 -12.35 0.93 8.00
CA HIS A 81 -11.03 1.39 7.61
C HIS A 81 -10.99 2.90 7.34
N ARG A 82 -12.10 3.47 6.83
CA ARG A 82 -12.22 4.91 6.61
C ARG A 82 -12.33 5.68 7.93
N ALA A 83 -13.13 5.18 8.88
CA ALA A 83 -13.33 5.80 10.19
C ALA A 83 -12.07 5.81 11.07
N THR A 84 -11.12 4.90 10.85
CA THR A 84 -9.86 4.83 11.61
C THR A 84 -8.75 5.68 11.03
N ARG A 85 -8.93 6.29 9.85
CA ARG A 85 -7.93 7.16 9.25
C ARG A 85 -7.96 8.54 9.88
N SER A 86 -6.79 9.11 10.07
CA SER A 86 -6.63 10.50 10.47
C SER A 86 -7.15 11.44 9.36
N PRO A 87 -7.77 12.59 9.71
CA PRO A 87 -8.33 13.54 8.73
C PRO A 87 -7.29 14.17 7.79
N GLU A 88 -6.00 14.00 8.04
CA GLU A 88 -4.91 14.42 7.15
C GLU A 88 -4.83 13.64 5.83
N TRP A 89 -5.52 12.48 5.73
CA TRP A 89 -5.52 11.62 4.55
C TRP A 89 -6.70 11.95 3.63
N GLU A 90 -6.40 12.44 2.44
CA GLU A 90 -7.38 12.52 1.36
C GLU A 90 -7.60 11.13 0.77
N THR A 91 -8.85 10.65 0.73
CA THR A 91 -9.16 9.32 0.17
C THR A 91 -9.64 9.43 -1.26
N ALA A 92 -8.97 8.74 -2.18
CA ALA A 92 -9.40 8.52 -3.54
C ALA A 92 -9.82 7.06 -3.72
N GLU A 93 -10.99 6.82 -4.27
CA GLU A 93 -11.46 5.47 -4.63
C GLU A 93 -11.13 5.21 -6.10
N VAL A 94 -10.10 4.37 -6.34
CA VAL A 94 -9.56 4.08 -7.67
C VAL A 94 -9.48 2.56 -7.85
N PRO A 95 -10.57 1.92 -8.27
CA PRO A 95 -10.63 0.47 -8.36
C PRO A 95 -9.68 -0.15 -9.39
N THR A 96 -9.43 0.55 -10.52
CA THR A 96 -8.69 -0.01 -11.66
C THR A 96 -7.61 0.91 -12.23
N ASP A 97 -7.90 2.17 -12.49
CA ASP A 97 -7.09 3.06 -13.34
C ASP A 97 -6.07 3.85 -12.49
N ILE A 98 -5.23 3.13 -11.71
CA ILE A 98 -4.32 3.72 -10.73
C ILE A 98 -3.18 4.48 -11.41
N ALA A 99 -2.67 4.00 -12.54
CA ALA A 99 -1.60 4.65 -13.27
C ALA A 99 -2.02 6.03 -13.78
N ASP A 100 -3.23 6.12 -14.33
CA ASP A 100 -3.80 7.38 -14.81
C ASP A 100 -4.03 8.34 -13.65
N TRP A 101 -4.63 7.85 -12.56
CA TRP A 101 -4.84 8.66 -11.36
C TRP A 101 -3.51 9.22 -10.80
N LEU A 102 -2.45 8.40 -10.73
CA LEU A 102 -1.13 8.84 -10.29
C LEU A 102 -0.56 9.92 -11.22
N THR A 103 -0.69 9.74 -12.52
CA THR A 103 -0.20 10.70 -13.52
C THR A 103 -0.88 12.06 -13.36
N GLU A 104 -2.18 12.06 -13.13
CA GLU A 104 -2.98 13.27 -13.01
C GLU A 104 -2.84 13.95 -11.65
N ASN A 105 -2.74 13.19 -10.55
CA ASN A 105 -2.93 13.73 -9.20
C ASN A 105 -1.69 13.69 -8.31
N SER A 106 -0.67 12.85 -8.61
CA SER A 106 0.44 12.63 -7.68
C SER A 106 1.25 13.88 -7.35
N HIS A 107 1.22 14.90 -8.22
CA HIS A 107 2.00 16.12 -8.08
C HIS A 107 1.59 17.00 -6.88
N ILE A 108 0.36 16.83 -6.34
CA ILE A 108 -0.15 17.58 -5.19
C ILE A 108 0.12 16.91 -3.84
N TYR A 109 0.61 15.65 -3.84
CA TYR A 109 0.85 14.88 -2.64
C TYR A 109 2.33 14.68 -2.36
N GLN A 110 2.71 14.64 -1.09
CA GLN A 110 4.04 14.24 -0.66
C GLN A 110 4.17 12.73 -0.52
N THR A 111 3.09 12.09 -0.06
CA THR A 111 3.06 10.64 0.14
C THR A 111 1.69 10.08 -0.26
N ILE A 112 1.72 8.94 -0.92
CA ILE A 112 0.56 8.21 -1.41
C ILE A 112 0.62 6.79 -0.84
N VAL A 113 -0.45 6.33 -0.21
CA VAL A 113 -0.64 4.92 0.18
C VAL A 113 -1.64 4.29 -0.77
N LEU A 114 -1.29 3.18 -1.41
CA LEU A 114 -2.15 2.39 -2.29
C LEU A 114 -2.54 1.09 -1.55
N ASP A 115 -3.81 0.94 -1.21
CA ASP A 115 -4.33 -0.23 -0.47
C ASP A 115 -5.57 -0.82 -1.18
N CYS A 116 -5.44 -1.96 -1.92
CA CYS A 116 -4.25 -2.76 -2.08
C CYS A 116 -4.14 -3.35 -3.50
N LEU A 117 -2.96 -3.80 -3.90
CA LEU A 117 -2.76 -4.46 -5.20
C LEU A 117 -3.65 -5.70 -5.38
N THR A 118 -3.88 -6.48 -4.33
CA THR A 118 -4.68 -7.71 -4.43
C THR A 118 -6.12 -7.42 -4.85
N LEU A 119 -6.76 -6.38 -4.29
CA LEU A 119 -8.10 -5.97 -4.70
C LEU A 119 -8.09 -5.34 -6.09
N TRP A 120 -7.07 -4.53 -6.41
CA TRP A 120 -6.88 -4.02 -7.77
C TRP A 120 -6.80 -5.15 -8.81
N LEU A 121 -5.99 -6.18 -8.57
CA LEU A 121 -5.90 -7.37 -9.43
C LEU A 121 -7.25 -8.09 -9.57
N SER A 122 -7.99 -8.20 -8.47
CA SER A 122 -9.33 -8.78 -8.48
C SER A 122 -10.28 -7.98 -9.36
N ASN A 123 -10.22 -6.65 -9.31
CA ASN A 123 -11.03 -5.77 -10.14
C ASN A 123 -10.67 -5.89 -11.62
N LEU A 124 -9.37 -5.94 -11.96
CA LEU A 124 -8.90 -6.16 -13.34
C LEU A 124 -9.38 -7.51 -13.89
N LYS A 125 -9.30 -8.58 -13.08
CA LYS A 125 -9.85 -9.89 -13.45
C LYS A 125 -11.37 -9.86 -13.62
N GLY A 126 -12.09 -9.10 -12.80
CA GLY A 126 -13.52 -8.86 -12.96
C GLY A 126 -13.89 -8.18 -14.28
N LYS A 127 -12.98 -7.35 -14.84
CA LYS A 127 -13.07 -6.81 -16.21
C LYS A 127 -12.64 -7.80 -17.30
N SER A 128 -12.41 -9.07 -16.95
CA SER A 128 -11.97 -10.14 -17.87
C SER A 128 -10.58 -9.92 -18.50
N LEU A 129 -9.70 -9.13 -17.88
CA LEU A 129 -8.33 -8.97 -18.36
C LEU A 129 -7.55 -10.29 -18.24
N GLY A 130 -6.84 -10.64 -19.32
CA GLY A 130 -5.90 -11.73 -19.32
C GLY A 130 -4.63 -11.43 -18.49
N ASP A 131 -3.85 -12.46 -18.16
CA ASP A 131 -2.66 -12.32 -17.31
C ASP A 131 -1.62 -11.36 -17.90
N LEU A 132 -1.41 -11.38 -19.23
CA LEU A 132 -0.48 -10.48 -19.91
C LEU A 132 -0.91 -9.01 -19.73
N ALA A 133 -2.18 -8.70 -19.96
CA ALA A 133 -2.71 -7.34 -19.78
C ALA A 133 -2.59 -6.86 -18.33
N ILE A 134 -2.64 -7.77 -17.34
CA ILE A 134 -2.41 -7.43 -15.94
C ILE A 134 -0.92 -7.08 -15.69
N TYR A 135 0.01 -7.82 -16.31
CA TYR A 135 1.44 -7.50 -16.20
C TYR A 135 1.79 -6.19 -16.89
N ASP A 136 1.17 -5.89 -18.04
CA ASP A 136 1.30 -4.61 -18.73
C ASP A 136 0.77 -3.46 -17.85
N ALA A 137 -0.44 -3.60 -17.29
CA ALA A 137 -1.00 -2.63 -16.35
C ALA A 137 -0.13 -2.44 -15.09
N THR A 138 0.54 -3.50 -14.64
CA THR A 138 1.51 -3.40 -13.54
C THR A 138 2.75 -2.61 -13.95
N THR A 139 3.21 -2.78 -15.19
CA THR A 139 4.33 -2.02 -15.73
C THR A 139 3.98 -0.54 -15.85
N ASP A 140 2.78 -0.21 -16.34
CA ASP A 140 2.29 1.17 -16.44
C ASP A 140 2.17 1.82 -15.05
N LEU A 141 1.66 1.09 -14.06
CA LEU A 141 1.64 1.53 -12.66
C LEU A 141 3.04 1.86 -12.14
N LEU A 142 4.02 1.00 -12.39
CA LEU A 142 5.41 1.22 -11.95
C LEU A 142 6.06 2.39 -12.67
N GLN A 143 5.74 2.62 -13.95
CA GLN A 143 6.19 3.78 -14.70
C GLN A 143 5.61 5.09 -14.12
N ALA A 144 4.31 5.12 -13.83
CA ALA A 144 3.66 6.27 -13.20
C ALA A 144 4.27 6.57 -11.82
N ILE A 145 4.58 5.54 -11.02
CA ILE A 145 5.26 5.68 -9.72
C ILE A 145 6.68 6.26 -9.89
N ARG A 146 7.42 5.83 -10.88
CA ARG A 146 8.77 6.37 -11.15
C ARG A 146 8.74 7.84 -11.58
N ALA A 147 7.69 8.24 -12.29
CA ALA A 147 7.52 9.61 -12.77
C ALA A 147 7.12 10.60 -11.67
N THR A 148 6.45 10.13 -10.61
CA THR A 148 6.04 11.00 -9.49
C THR A 148 7.21 11.37 -8.57
N LYS A 149 7.10 12.55 -7.93
CA LYS A 149 8.00 12.96 -6.83
C LYS A 149 7.50 12.50 -5.47
N ALA A 150 6.24 12.07 -5.39
CA ALA A 150 5.64 11.58 -4.16
C ALA A 150 6.32 10.28 -3.69
N ARG A 151 6.35 10.07 -2.39
CA ARG A 151 6.65 8.76 -1.80
C ARG A 151 5.43 7.87 -1.96
N VAL A 152 5.60 6.66 -2.48
CA VAL A 152 4.50 5.72 -2.68
C VAL A 152 4.70 4.49 -1.80
N VAL A 153 3.69 4.16 -1.00
CA VAL A 153 3.65 2.95 -0.17
C VAL A 153 2.55 2.05 -0.69
N ILE A 154 2.92 0.90 -1.21
CA ILE A 154 1.98 -0.08 -1.78
C ILE A 154 1.72 -1.19 -0.76
N VAL A 155 0.45 -1.50 -0.54
CA VAL A 155 0.00 -2.63 0.28
C VAL A 155 -0.40 -3.78 -0.65
N SER A 156 0.05 -5.00 -0.35
CA SER A 156 -0.39 -6.21 -1.04
C SER A 156 -0.51 -7.40 -0.09
N ASN A 157 -1.40 -8.34 -0.44
CA ASN A 157 -1.46 -9.60 0.29
C ASN A 157 -0.40 -10.57 -0.25
N GLU A 158 0.28 -11.29 0.67
CA GLU A 158 1.07 -12.46 0.33
C GLU A 158 0.16 -13.70 0.40
N LEU A 159 -0.30 -14.14 -0.78
CA LEU A 159 -1.24 -15.26 -0.90
C LEU A 159 -0.53 -16.62 -0.98
N GLY A 160 0.77 -16.62 -1.25
CA GLY A 160 1.57 -17.84 -1.46
C GLY A 160 1.86 -18.61 -0.18
N LEU A 161 1.78 -17.98 0.99
CA LEU A 161 2.07 -18.58 2.30
C LEU A 161 0.89 -19.40 2.88
N GLY A 162 -0.28 -19.39 2.22
CA GLY A 162 -1.46 -20.13 2.66
C GLY A 162 -1.56 -21.52 2.04
N LEU A 163 -2.64 -22.25 2.39
CA LEU A 163 -2.96 -23.54 1.78
C LEU A 163 -3.19 -23.40 0.27
N VAL A 164 -2.89 -24.49 -0.47
CA VAL A 164 -3.15 -24.54 -1.90
C VAL A 164 -4.67 -24.52 -2.16
N PRO A 165 -5.19 -23.51 -2.91
CA PRO A 165 -6.62 -23.42 -3.15
C PRO A 165 -7.16 -24.63 -3.93
N ALA A 166 -8.37 -25.07 -3.58
CA ALA A 166 -9.00 -26.24 -4.20
C ALA A 166 -9.32 -26.01 -5.69
N THR A 167 -9.71 -24.79 -6.08
CA THR A 167 -10.17 -24.50 -7.44
C THR A 167 -9.07 -23.94 -8.33
N LYS A 168 -9.07 -24.29 -9.61
CA LYS A 168 -8.09 -23.80 -10.60
C LYS A 168 -8.09 -22.28 -10.75
N PRO A 169 -9.24 -21.56 -10.81
CA PRO A 169 -9.24 -20.10 -10.94
C PRO A 169 -8.57 -19.39 -9.74
N VAL A 170 -8.77 -19.87 -8.52
CA VAL A 170 -8.16 -19.28 -7.32
C VAL A 170 -6.66 -19.55 -7.29
N ARG A 171 -6.19 -20.73 -7.73
CA ARG A 171 -4.75 -20.99 -7.89
C ARG A 171 -4.12 -20.06 -8.92
N ALA A 172 -4.76 -19.90 -10.10
CA ALA A 172 -4.28 -18.99 -11.13
C ALA A 172 -4.21 -17.53 -10.63
N PHE A 173 -5.22 -17.06 -9.89
CA PHE A 173 -5.20 -15.73 -9.28
C PHE A 173 -4.04 -15.58 -8.30
N ARG A 174 -3.80 -16.57 -7.44
CA ARG A 174 -2.68 -16.57 -6.51
C ARG A 174 -1.33 -16.46 -7.23
N ASP A 175 -1.18 -17.20 -8.34
CA ASP A 175 0.05 -17.20 -9.12
C ASP A 175 0.29 -15.84 -9.80
N VAL A 176 -0.76 -15.21 -10.36
CA VAL A 176 -0.70 -13.86 -10.91
C VAL A 176 -0.33 -12.84 -9.82
N ALA A 177 -0.99 -12.89 -8.67
CA ALA A 177 -0.70 -11.99 -7.56
C ALA A 177 0.75 -12.13 -7.06
N GLY A 178 1.27 -13.35 -6.99
CA GLY A 178 2.67 -13.60 -6.63
C GLY A 178 3.66 -13.00 -7.65
N ARG A 179 3.40 -13.12 -8.95
CA ARG A 179 4.23 -12.51 -10.00
C ARG A 179 4.19 -10.99 -9.97
N VAL A 180 3.01 -10.39 -9.75
CA VAL A 180 2.89 -8.94 -9.59
C VAL A 180 3.63 -8.47 -8.34
N ASN A 181 3.51 -9.18 -7.21
CA ASN A 181 4.30 -8.86 -6.00
C ASN A 181 5.81 -8.90 -6.29
N GLN A 182 6.30 -9.86 -7.08
CA GLN A 182 7.71 -9.95 -7.48
C GLN A 182 8.13 -8.75 -8.35
N GLN A 183 7.31 -8.36 -9.34
CA GLN A 183 7.60 -7.19 -10.18
C GLN A 183 7.72 -5.92 -9.33
N VAL A 184 6.75 -5.68 -8.43
CA VAL A 184 6.77 -4.51 -7.56
C VAL A 184 7.93 -4.56 -6.56
N ALA A 185 8.24 -5.72 -5.98
CA ALA A 185 9.36 -5.88 -5.06
C ALA A 185 10.72 -5.62 -5.72
N ALA A 186 10.89 -6.01 -6.99
CA ALA A 186 12.10 -5.74 -7.76
C ALA A 186 12.37 -4.24 -7.88
N GLU A 187 11.33 -3.44 -8.10
CA GLU A 187 11.40 -1.99 -8.28
C GLU A 187 11.37 -1.19 -6.96
N ALA A 188 10.86 -1.78 -5.89
CA ALA A 188 10.76 -1.11 -4.60
C ALA A 188 12.14 -0.82 -3.99
N ASP A 189 12.29 0.33 -3.33
CA ASP A 189 13.48 0.69 -2.54
C ASP A 189 13.51 -0.08 -1.22
N GLU A 190 12.33 -0.33 -0.64
CA GLU A 190 12.17 -1.08 0.60
C GLU A 190 10.99 -2.06 0.48
N VAL A 191 11.16 -3.24 1.06
CA VAL A 191 10.11 -4.27 1.13
C VAL A 191 9.97 -4.75 2.55
N TYR A 192 8.74 -4.75 3.06
CA TYR A 192 8.41 -5.23 4.39
C TYR A 192 7.40 -6.36 4.33
N LEU A 193 7.60 -7.38 5.17
CA LEU A 193 6.61 -8.42 5.46
C LEU A 193 6.02 -8.18 6.85
N ILE A 194 4.70 -8.13 6.94
CA ILE A 194 3.98 -7.93 8.20
C ILE A 194 3.36 -9.24 8.65
N ILE A 195 3.79 -9.70 9.82
CA ILE A 195 3.30 -10.91 10.46
C ILE A 195 2.85 -10.55 11.89
N SER A 196 1.58 -10.75 12.19
CA SER A 196 1.01 -10.50 13.55
C SER A 196 1.34 -9.11 14.10
N GLY A 197 1.29 -8.09 13.24
CA GLY A 197 1.62 -6.70 13.58
C GLY A 197 3.10 -6.36 13.62
N LEU A 198 3.99 -7.35 13.51
CA LEU A 198 5.44 -7.17 13.50
C LEU A 198 5.93 -6.92 12.07
N ARG A 199 6.94 -6.04 11.93
CA ARG A 199 7.54 -5.67 10.65
C ARG A 199 8.87 -6.38 10.46
N LEU A 200 8.96 -7.19 9.42
CA LEU A 200 10.22 -7.77 8.95
C LEU A 200 10.64 -7.05 7.67
N ARG A 201 11.80 -6.40 7.66
CA ARG A 201 12.37 -5.80 6.47
C ARG A 201 13.04 -6.89 5.63
N LEU A 202 12.67 -6.99 4.34
CA LEU A 202 13.23 -7.95 3.37
C LEU A 202 14.25 -7.29 2.43
N LYS A 203 14.04 -5.99 2.15
CA LYS A 203 14.91 -5.20 1.27
C LYS A 203 15.16 -3.81 1.83
#